data_e436e83ec40a371d0d7ca87621485bbe
#
_entry.id   e436e83ec40a371d0d7ca87621485bbe
#
_cell.length_a   1.000
_cell.length_b   1.000
_cell.length_c   1.000
_cell.angle_alpha   90.00
_cell.angle_beta   90.00
_cell.angle_gamma   90.00
#
_symmetry.space_group_name_H-M   'P 1'
#
loop_
_entity.id
_entity.type
_entity.pdbx_description
1 polymer ?
#
loop_
_entity_poly.entity_id
_entity_poly.type
_entity_poly.pdbx_seq_one_letter_code
_entity_poly.pdbx_strand_id
1 'polypeptide(L)'
;MLTKGDDYPLHQTPEPIAYVGGNRNFYDRYFFNGYNADGSVFFAFALGVYPYVDVMDGAFSIVIDGEQHCVIASKTMSLERLTTKIGPLELEIEKPLEQLRIRCDDA
;
A
#
# COMPACT_ATOMS: atom_id res chain seq x y z
N MET A 1 4.51 -20.74 10.56
CA MET A 1 3.34 -20.64 9.66
C MET A 1 3.22 -19.22 9.16
N LEU A 2 3.13 -19.04 7.85
CA LEU A 2 2.93 -17.72 7.26
C LEU A 2 1.49 -17.28 7.38
N THR A 3 1.27 -16.01 7.71
CA THR A 3 -0.04 -15.39 7.79
C THR A 3 -0.04 -14.11 6.99
N LYS A 4 -1.21 -13.52 6.77
CA LYS A 4 -1.31 -12.23 6.11
C LYS A 4 -0.52 -11.14 6.87
N GLY A 5 -0.36 -11.30 8.18
CA GLY A 5 0.41 -10.36 8.99
C GLY A 5 1.88 -10.26 8.59
N ASP A 6 2.41 -11.30 7.93
CA ASP A 6 3.81 -11.26 7.48
C ASP A 6 4.02 -10.32 6.30
N ASP A 7 2.95 -9.91 5.63
CA ASP A 7 3.01 -9.00 4.50
C ASP A 7 2.46 -7.60 4.81
N TYR A 8 1.76 -7.42 5.92
CA TYR A 8 1.22 -6.11 6.27
C TYR A 8 2.31 -5.20 6.84
N PRO A 9 2.13 -3.87 6.73
CA PRO A 9 3.05 -2.93 7.37
C PRO A 9 3.18 -3.24 8.85
N LEU A 10 4.40 -3.11 9.36
CA LEU A 10 4.72 -3.43 10.75
C LEU A 10 4.40 -4.89 11.08
N HIS A 11 4.69 -5.77 10.15
CA HIS A 11 4.32 -7.19 10.19
C HIS A 11 4.90 -7.95 11.38
N GLN A 12 5.90 -7.40 12.06
CA GLN A 12 6.57 -8.07 13.17
C GLN A 12 5.82 -7.97 14.50
N THR A 13 4.66 -7.32 14.50
CA THR A 13 3.88 -7.15 15.72
C THR A 13 2.41 -7.42 15.44
N PRO A 14 1.69 -8.05 16.39
CA PRO A 14 0.26 -8.26 16.27
C PRO A 14 -0.58 -7.02 16.62
N GLU A 15 0.05 -5.98 17.12
CA GLU A 15 -0.67 -4.80 17.57
C GLU A 15 -1.25 -4.00 16.38
N PRO A 16 -2.33 -3.27 16.59
CA PRO A 16 -2.80 -2.33 15.59
C PRO A 16 -1.71 -1.32 15.22
N ILE A 17 -1.69 -0.91 13.96
CA ILE A 17 -0.65 0.00 13.44
C ILE A 17 -0.54 1.25 14.30
N ALA A 18 -1.66 1.77 14.79
CA ALA A 18 -1.70 2.99 15.59
C ALA A 18 -0.92 2.90 16.90
N TYR A 19 -0.63 1.68 17.38
CA TYR A 19 0.08 1.48 18.64
C TYR A 19 1.56 1.22 18.45
N VAL A 20 2.02 1.16 17.22
CA VAL A 20 3.40 0.82 16.92
C VAL A 20 4.14 2.07 16.49
N GLY A 21 5.38 2.21 16.95
CA GLY A 21 6.21 3.34 16.55
C GLY A 21 5.88 4.62 17.28
N GLY A 22 6.39 4.77 18.50
CA GLY A 22 6.22 5.99 19.27
C GLY A 22 6.98 7.20 18.74
N ASN A 23 7.82 7.03 17.73
CA ASN A 23 8.56 8.11 17.13
C ASN A 23 7.68 8.84 16.12
N ARG A 24 7.66 10.20 16.19
CA ARG A 24 6.84 11.01 15.29
C ARG A 24 7.18 10.83 13.83
N ASN A 25 8.39 10.42 13.53
CA ASN A 25 8.88 10.26 12.15
C ASN A 25 8.77 8.82 11.67
N PHE A 26 8.23 7.93 12.48
CA PHE A 26 8.12 6.53 12.09
C PHE A 26 7.08 6.37 10.99
N TYR A 27 7.45 5.60 9.96
CA TYR A 27 6.52 5.19 8.93
C TYR A 27 6.95 3.84 8.36
N ASP A 28 6.01 3.16 7.72
CA ASP A 28 6.29 1.98 6.94
C ASP A 28 5.49 2.06 5.65
N ARG A 29 5.90 1.34 4.61
CA ARG A 29 5.20 1.42 3.33
C ARG A 29 5.43 0.21 2.47
N TYR A 30 4.48 -0.02 1.56
CA TYR A 30 4.71 -0.84 0.37
C TYR A 30 5.19 0.04 -0.76
N PHE A 31 6.03 -0.51 -1.61
CA PHE A 31 6.38 0.11 -2.88
C PHE A 31 6.58 -0.98 -3.92
N PHE A 32 5.86 -0.86 -5.02
CA PHE A 32 5.97 -1.78 -6.14
C PHE A 32 6.07 -1.00 -7.44
N ASN A 33 6.81 -1.53 -8.39
CA ASN A 33 6.77 -1.06 -9.76
C ASN A 33 6.90 -2.24 -10.71
N GLY A 34 6.53 -2.01 -11.95
CA GLY A 34 6.61 -3.05 -12.96
C GLY A 34 6.40 -2.49 -14.35
N TYR A 35 6.72 -3.30 -15.32
CA TYR A 35 6.54 -2.96 -16.72
C TYR A 35 6.37 -4.24 -17.52
N ASN A 36 5.73 -4.12 -18.70
CA ASN A 36 5.55 -5.26 -19.57
C ASN A 36 6.83 -5.55 -20.36
N ALA A 37 6.81 -6.66 -21.14
CA ALA A 37 8.02 -7.15 -21.79
C ALA A 37 8.64 -6.16 -22.78
N ASP A 38 7.83 -5.36 -23.47
CA ASP A 38 8.35 -4.39 -24.45
C ASP A 38 8.49 -2.97 -23.90
N GLY A 39 8.16 -2.78 -22.61
CA GLY A 39 8.30 -1.47 -21.98
C GLY A 39 7.23 -0.45 -22.34
N SER A 40 6.16 -0.86 -23.04
CA SER A 40 5.09 0.07 -23.42
C SER A 40 4.18 0.46 -22.27
N VAL A 41 4.19 -0.32 -21.18
CA VAL A 41 3.41 -0.05 -19.98
C VAL A 41 4.34 -0.08 -18.78
N PHE A 42 4.25 0.94 -17.95
CA PHE A 42 4.97 1.01 -16.68
C PHE A 42 4.00 1.44 -15.59
N PHE A 43 4.10 0.83 -14.40
CA PHE A 43 3.32 1.27 -13.26
C PHE A 43 4.17 1.37 -12.01
N ALA A 44 3.69 2.19 -11.07
CA ALA A 44 4.23 2.28 -9.72
C ALA A 44 3.07 2.38 -8.73
N PHE A 45 3.21 1.74 -7.59
CA PHE A 45 2.22 1.77 -6.51
C PHE A 45 2.95 1.95 -5.20
N ALA A 46 2.44 2.85 -4.36
CA ALA A 46 2.93 3.04 -3.00
C ALA A 46 1.75 3.15 -2.04
N LEU A 47 1.88 2.56 -0.87
CA LEU A 47 0.91 2.70 0.20
C LEU A 47 1.70 2.83 1.50
N GLY A 48 1.54 3.96 2.18
CA GLY A 48 2.30 4.29 3.37
C GLY A 48 1.42 4.44 4.59
N VAL A 49 1.96 4.05 5.74
CA VAL A 49 1.29 4.21 7.04
C VAL A 49 2.16 5.07 7.93
N TYR A 50 1.55 6.06 8.59
CA TYR A 50 2.23 7.04 9.43
C TYR A 50 1.53 7.09 10.78
N PRO A 51 1.90 6.16 11.71
CA PRO A 51 1.13 5.97 12.94
C PRO A 51 1.05 7.21 13.84
N TYR A 52 2.13 7.98 13.95
CA TYR A 52 2.13 9.13 14.85
C TYR A 52 1.14 10.20 14.43
N VAL A 53 1.00 10.45 13.14
CA VAL A 53 0.08 11.46 12.62
C VAL A 53 -1.29 10.88 12.23
N ASP A 54 -1.47 9.59 12.43
CA ASP A 54 -2.73 8.90 12.17
C ASP A 54 -3.18 9.01 10.71
N VAL A 55 -2.24 8.85 9.79
CA VAL A 55 -2.49 8.98 8.35
C VAL A 55 -2.04 7.72 7.62
N MET A 56 -2.83 7.35 6.62
CA MET A 56 -2.48 6.35 5.62
C MET A 56 -2.67 6.98 4.26
N ASP A 57 -1.68 6.85 3.37
CA ASP A 57 -1.81 7.38 2.02
C ASP A 57 -1.40 6.37 0.97
N GLY A 58 -1.79 6.62 -0.25
CA GLY A 58 -1.43 5.77 -1.36
C GLY A 58 -1.36 6.54 -2.66
N ALA A 59 -0.60 6.01 -3.58
CA ALA A 59 -0.45 6.56 -4.92
C ALA A 59 -0.32 5.43 -5.92
N PHE A 60 -0.98 5.58 -7.05
CA PHE A 60 -0.83 4.68 -8.18
C PHE A 60 -0.56 5.53 -9.42
N SER A 61 0.45 5.15 -10.18
CA SER A 61 0.81 5.81 -11.42
C SER A 61 0.98 4.75 -12.50
N ILE A 62 0.43 5.03 -13.68
CA ILE A 62 0.60 4.14 -14.81
C ILE A 62 0.89 4.97 -16.06
N VAL A 63 1.83 4.49 -16.87
CA VAL A 63 2.14 5.08 -18.17
C VAL A 63 1.75 4.08 -19.24
N ILE A 64 0.86 4.51 -20.13
CA ILE A 64 0.38 3.71 -21.27
C ILE A 64 0.40 4.61 -22.49
N ASP A 65 1.02 4.14 -23.57
CA ASP A 65 1.09 4.87 -24.84
C ASP A 65 1.64 6.29 -24.68
N GLY A 66 2.63 6.44 -23.79
CA GLY A 66 3.24 7.73 -23.55
C GLY A 66 2.45 8.68 -22.65
N GLU A 67 1.28 8.27 -22.17
CA GLU A 67 0.48 9.06 -21.23
C GLU A 67 0.59 8.53 -19.82
N GLN A 68 0.76 9.44 -18.86
CA GLN A 68 0.82 9.09 -17.45
C GLN A 68 -0.49 9.44 -16.76
N HIS A 69 -1.03 8.47 -16.03
CA HIS A 69 -2.22 8.64 -15.22
C HIS A 69 -1.87 8.37 -13.77
N CYS A 70 -2.25 9.27 -12.87
CA CYS A 70 -1.93 9.16 -11.44
C CYS A 70 -3.18 9.28 -10.60
N VAL A 71 -3.25 8.46 -9.56
CA VAL A 71 -4.29 8.54 -8.54
C VAL A 71 -3.61 8.62 -7.20
N ILE A 72 -3.99 9.61 -6.39
CA ILE A 72 -3.44 9.82 -5.04
C ILE A 72 -4.61 9.88 -4.08
N ALA A 73 -4.51 9.17 -2.96
CA ALA A 73 -5.56 9.16 -1.94
C ALA A 73 -4.93 9.10 -0.56
N SER A 74 -5.67 9.61 0.43
CA SER A 74 -5.25 9.54 1.83
C SER A 74 -6.46 9.39 2.72
N LYS A 75 -6.24 8.89 3.92
CA LYS A 75 -7.28 8.78 4.94
C LYS A 75 -6.65 8.74 6.32
N THR A 76 -7.48 8.93 7.34
CA THR A 76 -7.10 8.67 8.72
C THR A 76 -6.96 7.16 8.90
N MET A 77 -5.92 6.73 9.60
CA MET A 77 -5.73 5.31 9.92
C MET A 77 -6.83 4.82 10.84
N SER A 78 -7.11 3.52 10.78
CA SER A 78 -7.99 2.88 11.73
C SER A 78 -7.17 1.99 12.66
N LEU A 79 -7.80 1.46 13.71
CA LEU A 79 -7.15 0.47 14.57
C LEU A 79 -6.99 -0.89 13.87
N GLU A 80 -7.66 -1.07 12.75
CA GLU A 80 -7.59 -2.32 11.99
C GLU A 80 -6.35 -2.31 11.10
N ARG A 81 -5.28 -2.95 11.56
CA ARG A 81 -4.00 -2.97 10.85
C ARG A 81 -4.06 -3.72 9.51
N LEU A 82 -5.06 -4.57 9.33
CA LEU A 82 -5.16 -5.38 8.12
C LEU A 82 -5.89 -4.64 6.99
N THR A 83 -6.40 -3.43 7.25
CA THR A 83 -7.07 -2.63 6.24
C THR A 83 -6.04 -1.90 5.38
N THR A 84 -6.01 -2.23 4.09
CA THR A 84 -5.09 -1.62 3.14
C THR A 84 -5.84 -1.08 1.93
N LYS A 85 -6.98 -0.43 2.19
CA LYS A 85 -7.81 0.21 1.18
C LYS A 85 -7.92 1.71 1.48
N ILE A 86 -7.62 2.54 0.47
CA ILE A 86 -7.67 3.99 0.57
C ILE A 86 -8.36 4.52 -0.68
N GLY A 87 -9.65 4.93 -0.53
CA GLY A 87 -10.43 5.40 -1.69
C GLY A 87 -10.43 4.36 -2.79
N PRO A 88 -9.98 4.71 -4.01
CA PRO A 88 -9.97 3.76 -5.13
C PRO A 88 -8.79 2.78 -5.10
N LEU A 89 -7.85 2.95 -4.18
CA LEU A 89 -6.64 2.14 -4.12
C LEU A 89 -6.80 1.03 -3.10
N GLU A 90 -6.38 -0.18 -3.45
CA GLU A 90 -6.40 -1.31 -2.54
C GLU A 90 -5.22 -2.23 -2.80
N LEU A 91 -4.61 -2.69 -1.72
CA LEU A 91 -3.64 -3.78 -1.75
C LEU A 91 -4.25 -4.96 -1.00
N GLU A 92 -4.38 -6.08 -1.67
CA GLU A 92 -4.93 -7.29 -1.07
C GLU A 92 -3.85 -8.37 -1.01
N ILE A 93 -3.65 -8.95 0.18
CA ILE A 93 -2.72 -10.06 0.35
C ILE A 93 -3.50 -11.35 0.10
N GLU A 94 -3.32 -11.95 -1.07
CA GLU A 94 -4.00 -13.18 -1.43
C GLU A 94 -3.31 -14.39 -0.84
N LYS A 95 -1.98 -14.45 -0.94
CA LYS A 95 -1.17 -15.50 -0.34
C LYS A 95 0.03 -14.85 0.34
N PRO A 96 0.19 -15.00 1.65
CA PRO A 96 1.30 -14.37 2.38
C PRO A 96 2.64 -14.67 1.75
N LEU A 97 3.40 -13.62 1.45
CA LEU A 97 4.73 -13.64 0.84
C LEU A 97 4.81 -14.30 -0.53
N GLU A 98 3.67 -14.59 -1.14
CA GLU A 98 3.62 -15.21 -2.48
C GLU A 98 2.83 -14.38 -3.49
N GLN A 99 1.67 -13.85 -3.10
CA GLN A 99 0.79 -13.20 -4.06
C GLN A 99 0.07 -12.02 -3.43
N LEU A 100 0.25 -10.86 -4.04
CA LEU A 100 -0.44 -9.63 -3.69
C LEU A 100 -1.27 -9.17 -4.89
N ARG A 101 -2.39 -8.52 -4.61
CA ARG A 101 -3.22 -7.92 -5.65
C ARG A 101 -3.34 -6.42 -5.40
N ILE A 102 -3.04 -5.64 -6.42
CA ILE A 102 -3.19 -4.19 -6.40
C ILE A 102 -4.38 -3.83 -7.27
N ARG A 103 -5.28 -2.99 -6.73
CA ARG A 103 -6.43 -2.50 -7.46
C ARG A 103 -6.47 -0.98 -7.42
N CYS A 104 -6.85 -0.39 -8.54
CA CYS A 104 -7.14 1.03 -8.63
C CYS A 104 -8.44 1.17 -9.43
N ASP A 105 -9.54 1.48 -8.72
CA ASP A 105 -10.86 1.60 -9.30
C ASP A 105 -11.24 3.08 -9.43
N ASP A 106 -10.46 3.82 -10.21
CA ASP A 106 -10.73 5.21 -10.51
C ASP A 106 -11.53 5.27 -11.81
N ALA A 107 -12.78 5.60 -11.69
CA ALA A 107 -13.68 5.65 -12.84
C ALA A 107 -13.60 7.01 -13.55
#